data_09e5e73e861567da5383635edab00246
#
_entry.id   09e5e73e861567da5383635edab00246
#
_cell.length_a   1.000
_cell.length_b   1.000
_cell.length_c   1.000
_cell.angle_alpha   90.00
_cell.angle_beta   90.00
_cell.angle_gamma   90.00
#
_symmetry.space_group_name_H-M   'P 1'
#
loop_
_entity.id
_entity.type
_entity.pdbx_description
1 polymer ?
#
loop_
_entity_poly.entity_id
_entity_poly.type
_entity_poly.pdbx_seq_one_letter_code
_entity_poly.pdbx_strand_id
1 'polypeptide(L)'
;VETAQKIAGFFPNVKQAFQLRDRSNHPEVYAAVKQPVQMTGPIRLLVNASSASASEMLAAAVKEQKAAVLYGQRTFGKGSMQEMFELSDGSMLKLTVAHFFSPKGTPIHNVGVKPDVPTVVGKELYAAHRDLLIGQLKGYQSLGKLRNAPVDKTFVVRFSRPLANTAVSGVKLYQLGGQEVAVTAQIRRGTELLIKPAAKLAKGQSYLLVIPPVLKSKDGVAMKKGAYMEIQTAASTK
;
A
#
# COMPACT_ATOMS: atom_id res chain seq x y z
N VAL A 1 5.63 17.68 -17.18
CA VAL A 1 6.70 18.28 -16.36
C VAL A 1 6.07 18.99 -15.17
N GLU A 2 5.37 20.09 -15.34
CA GLU A 2 4.75 20.90 -14.27
C GLU A 2 3.82 20.09 -13.36
N THR A 3 2.99 19.23 -13.92
CA THR A 3 2.09 18.35 -13.14
C THR A 3 2.85 17.45 -12.17
N ALA A 4 4.00 16.89 -12.60
CA ALA A 4 4.83 16.06 -11.72
C ALA A 4 5.39 16.88 -10.55
N GLN A 5 5.81 18.13 -10.77
CA GLN A 5 6.27 19.04 -9.71
C GLN A 5 5.16 19.36 -8.71
N LYS A 6 3.94 19.66 -9.21
CA LYS A 6 2.77 19.94 -8.37
C LYS A 6 2.37 18.72 -7.54
N ILE A 7 2.30 17.53 -8.15
CA ILE A 7 1.94 16.30 -7.43
C ILE A 7 3.02 15.95 -6.40
N ALA A 8 4.30 16.10 -6.73
CA ALA A 8 5.40 15.88 -5.79
C ALA A 8 5.29 16.78 -4.55
N GLY A 9 4.75 18.00 -4.70
CA GLY A 9 4.56 18.95 -3.60
C GLY A 9 3.47 18.59 -2.59
N PHE A 10 2.61 17.58 -2.87
CA PHE A 10 1.68 17.04 -1.87
C PHE A 10 2.37 16.09 -0.87
N PHE A 11 3.55 15.57 -1.21
CA PHE A 11 4.29 14.66 -0.34
C PHE A 11 5.15 15.46 0.66
N PRO A 12 5.10 15.11 1.95
CA PRO A 12 5.92 15.79 2.95
C PRO A 12 7.41 15.57 2.65
N ASN A 13 8.20 16.63 2.84
CA ASN A 13 9.66 16.62 2.69
C ASN A 13 10.19 16.38 1.27
N VAL A 14 9.36 16.32 0.24
CA VAL A 14 9.82 16.26 -1.14
C VAL A 14 10.19 17.66 -1.61
N LYS A 15 11.49 17.90 -1.81
CA LYS A 15 12.04 19.20 -2.24
C LYS A 15 12.28 19.24 -3.75
N GLN A 16 12.72 18.13 -4.33
CA GLN A 16 13.04 18.00 -5.75
C GLN A 16 12.14 17.00 -6.43
N ALA A 17 11.63 17.33 -7.61
CA ALA A 17 10.78 16.44 -8.39
C ALA A 17 11.62 15.53 -9.30
N PHE A 18 12.54 16.09 -10.07
CA PHE A 18 13.40 15.36 -11.01
C PHE A 18 14.54 16.28 -11.50
N GLN A 19 15.45 15.71 -12.30
CA GLN A 19 16.39 16.45 -13.11
C GLN A 19 16.09 16.21 -14.58
N LEU A 20 16.38 17.22 -15.42
CA LEU A 20 16.38 17.12 -16.87
C LEU A 20 17.81 17.35 -17.35
N ARG A 21 18.24 16.60 -18.37
CA ARG A 21 19.52 16.80 -19.05
C ARG A 21 19.31 16.70 -20.55
N ASP A 22 19.76 17.71 -21.23
CA ASP A 22 19.80 17.78 -22.66
C ASP A 22 21.15 17.25 -23.22
N ARG A 23 21.49 17.62 -24.45
CA ARG A 23 22.75 17.25 -25.09
C ARG A 23 23.99 17.75 -24.35
N SER A 24 23.90 18.85 -23.61
CA SER A 24 25.02 19.40 -22.83
C SER A 24 25.34 18.54 -21.60
N ASN A 25 24.42 17.65 -21.20
CA ASN A 25 24.47 16.79 -20.04
C ASN A 25 24.56 17.56 -18.70
N HIS A 26 24.33 18.87 -18.69
CA HIS A 26 24.21 19.64 -17.47
C HIS A 26 22.85 19.36 -16.80
N PRO A 27 22.82 19.06 -15.49
CA PRO A 27 21.57 18.81 -14.80
C PRO A 27 20.79 20.10 -14.56
N GLU A 28 19.61 20.20 -15.12
CA GLU A 28 18.61 21.18 -14.73
C GLU A 28 17.69 20.58 -13.69
N VAL A 29 17.67 21.15 -12.48
CA VAL A 29 16.94 20.60 -11.32
C VAL A 29 15.56 21.23 -11.22
N TYR A 30 14.54 20.40 -11.23
CA TYR A 30 13.15 20.80 -11.08
C TYR A 30 12.68 20.56 -9.64
N ALA A 31 12.35 21.65 -8.94
CA ALA A 31 11.83 21.58 -7.58
C ALA A 31 10.40 21.07 -7.53
N ALA A 32 10.03 20.43 -6.44
CA ALA A 32 8.62 20.17 -6.13
C ALA A 32 7.91 21.48 -5.76
N VAL A 33 6.72 21.69 -6.31
CA VAL A 33 5.90 22.88 -6.04
C VAL A 33 5.04 22.60 -4.81
N LYS A 34 5.43 23.17 -3.67
CA LYS A 34 4.72 22.99 -2.39
C LYS A 34 3.23 23.30 -2.53
N GLN A 35 2.39 22.40 -2.06
CA GLN A 35 0.94 22.53 -2.08
C GLN A 35 0.42 23.04 -0.72
N PRO A 36 -0.72 23.75 -0.70
CA PRO A 36 -1.34 24.23 0.56
C PRO A 36 -1.69 23.09 1.52
N VAL A 37 -2.08 21.93 0.96
CA VAL A 37 -2.38 20.72 1.73
C VAL A 37 -1.36 19.66 1.38
N GLN A 38 -0.80 19.02 2.39
CA GLN A 38 0.13 17.89 2.22
C GLN A 38 -0.46 16.61 2.77
N MET A 39 -0.11 15.49 2.17
CA MET A 39 -0.47 14.17 2.68
C MET A 39 0.14 13.95 4.05
N THR A 40 -0.60 13.29 4.94
CA THR A 40 -0.17 12.97 6.30
C THR A 40 -0.13 11.47 6.53
N GLY A 41 0.68 11.03 7.49
CA GLY A 41 0.81 9.63 7.86
C GLY A 41 1.67 8.81 6.88
N PRO A 42 1.64 7.48 6.99
CA PRO A 42 2.44 6.58 6.17
C PRO A 42 1.85 6.44 4.76
N ILE A 43 2.54 6.97 3.75
CA ILE A 43 2.08 6.98 2.36
C ILE A 43 2.62 5.74 1.63
N ARG A 44 1.77 5.16 0.79
CA ARG A 44 2.11 4.05 -0.11
C ARG A 44 1.83 4.47 -1.55
N LEU A 45 2.82 4.30 -2.43
CA LEU A 45 2.68 4.54 -3.86
C LEU A 45 2.69 3.21 -4.60
N LEU A 46 1.65 2.98 -5.40
CA LEU A 46 1.52 1.75 -6.18
C LEU A 46 2.03 2.00 -7.60
N VAL A 47 2.94 1.16 -8.07
CA VAL A 47 3.55 1.26 -9.41
C VAL A 47 3.56 -0.11 -10.08
N ASN A 48 3.51 -0.12 -11.41
CA ASN A 48 3.63 -1.34 -12.20
C ASN A 48 4.43 -1.10 -13.49
N ALA A 49 4.59 -2.12 -14.31
CA ALA A 49 5.34 -2.04 -15.56
C ALA A 49 4.75 -1.07 -16.59
N SER A 50 3.51 -0.61 -16.42
CA SER A 50 2.86 0.41 -17.26
C SER A 50 3.00 1.84 -16.71
N SER A 51 3.54 2.00 -15.50
CA SER A 51 3.84 3.32 -14.94
C SER A 51 5.01 3.92 -15.71
N ALA A 52 4.79 5.05 -16.38
CA ALA A 52 5.76 5.64 -17.29
C ALA A 52 5.87 7.17 -17.16
N SER A 53 6.99 7.76 -17.62
CA SER A 53 7.19 9.20 -17.79
C SER A 53 7.00 9.98 -16.48
N ALA A 54 6.05 10.92 -16.41
CA ALA A 54 5.77 11.74 -15.23
C ALA A 54 5.49 10.90 -13.96
N SER A 55 4.88 9.72 -14.12
CA SER A 55 4.68 8.77 -13.00
C SER A 55 6.00 8.23 -12.46
N GLU A 56 7.00 8.07 -13.31
CA GLU A 56 8.33 7.61 -12.91
C GLU A 56 9.14 8.72 -12.24
N MET A 57 9.00 9.97 -12.70
CA MET A 57 9.55 11.13 -12.01
C MET A 57 9.03 11.22 -10.58
N LEU A 58 7.70 11.11 -10.40
CA LEU A 58 7.08 11.12 -9.09
C LEU A 58 7.55 9.95 -8.23
N ALA A 59 7.55 8.73 -8.79
CA ALA A 59 7.97 7.53 -8.08
C ALA A 59 9.43 7.64 -7.58
N ALA A 60 10.33 8.12 -8.44
CA ALA A 60 11.72 8.36 -8.08
C ALA A 60 11.85 9.44 -7.00
N ALA A 61 11.13 10.56 -7.15
CA ALA A 61 11.16 11.67 -6.20
C ALA A 61 10.76 11.25 -4.79
N VAL A 62 9.61 10.59 -4.65
CA VAL A 62 9.08 10.21 -3.33
C VAL A 62 9.89 9.08 -2.69
N LYS A 63 10.42 8.17 -3.50
CA LYS A 63 11.29 7.09 -3.05
C LYS A 63 12.62 7.61 -2.50
N GLU A 64 13.36 8.38 -3.28
CA GLU A 64 14.69 8.85 -2.91
C GLU A 64 14.67 9.80 -1.72
N GLN A 65 13.57 10.55 -1.54
CA GLN A 65 13.38 11.46 -0.41
C GLN A 65 12.57 10.81 0.74
N LYS A 66 12.32 9.49 0.66
CA LYS A 66 11.66 8.68 1.69
C LYS A 66 10.28 9.22 2.10
N ALA A 67 9.56 9.81 1.17
CA ALA A 67 8.23 10.39 1.40
C ALA A 67 7.11 9.37 1.22
N ALA A 68 7.35 8.28 0.49
CA ALA A 68 6.43 7.15 0.36
C ALA A 68 7.22 5.84 0.18
N VAL A 69 6.56 4.72 0.46
CA VAL A 69 7.07 3.38 0.14
C VAL A 69 6.42 2.90 -1.14
N LEU A 70 7.21 2.48 -2.12
CA LEU A 70 6.75 2.01 -3.42
C LEU A 70 6.44 0.51 -3.38
N TYR A 71 5.23 0.14 -3.80
CA TYR A 71 4.77 -1.24 -3.93
C TYR A 71 4.49 -1.57 -5.39
N GLY A 72 4.93 -2.71 -5.87
CA GLY A 72 4.56 -3.16 -7.21
C GLY A 72 5.67 -3.81 -8.01
N GLN A 73 5.74 -3.46 -9.30
CA GLN A 73 6.78 -3.92 -10.23
C GLN A 73 7.64 -2.72 -10.66
N ARG A 74 8.80 -3.03 -11.24
CA ARG A 74 9.63 -2.03 -11.88
C ARG A 74 8.81 -1.29 -12.94
N THR A 75 8.92 0.03 -12.97
CA THR A 75 8.21 0.89 -13.92
C THR A 75 8.78 0.75 -15.33
N PHE A 76 8.13 1.34 -16.31
CA PHE A 76 8.38 1.16 -17.74
C PHE A 76 9.79 1.59 -18.18
N GLY A 77 10.29 2.73 -17.70
CA GLY A 77 11.58 3.29 -18.12
C GLY A 77 11.48 4.29 -19.28
N LYS A 78 10.38 5.05 -19.39
CA LYS A 78 10.29 6.15 -20.34
C LYS A 78 10.86 7.44 -19.75
N GLY A 79 12.17 7.58 -19.80
CA GLY A 79 12.89 8.74 -19.31
C GLY A 79 13.28 9.76 -20.39
N SER A 80 12.68 9.71 -21.58
CA SER A 80 12.97 10.66 -22.67
C SER A 80 11.90 11.74 -22.79
N MET A 81 12.32 12.99 -22.99
CA MET A 81 11.48 14.12 -23.37
C MET A 81 11.54 14.30 -24.88
N GLN A 82 10.39 14.45 -25.51
CA GLN A 82 10.27 14.59 -26.96
C GLN A 82 9.50 15.86 -27.27
N GLU A 83 9.97 16.58 -28.28
CA GLU A 83 9.33 17.77 -28.87
C GLU A 83 8.94 17.53 -30.31
N MET A 84 7.91 18.24 -30.73
CA MET A 84 7.40 18.23 -32.11
C MET A 84 7.80 19.54 -32.79
N PHE A 85 8.45 19.42 -33.93
CA PHE A 85 8.88 20.56 -34.76
C PHE A 85 8.10 20.51 -36.07
N GLU A 86 7.39 21.59 -36.40
CA GLU A 86 6.72 21.74 -37.70
C GLU A 86 7.72 22.03 -38.77
N LEU A 87 7.62 21.31 -39.88
CA LEU A 87 8.45 21.52 -41.06
C LEU A 87 7.73 22.41 -42.10
N SER A 88 8.46 22.96 -43.05
CA SER A 88 7.93 23.90 -44.04
C SER A 88 6.85 23.34 -44.96
N ASP A 89 6.74 22.02 -45.07
CA ASP A 89 5.70 21.30 -45.81
C ASP A 89 4.47 20.94 -44.97
N GLY A 90 4.39 21.37 -43.67
CA GLY A 90 3.35 21.08 -42.74
C GLY A 90 3.47 19.71 -42.05
N SER A 91 4.50 18.95 -42.36
CA SER A 91 4.79 17.72 -41.62
C SER A 91 5.43 18.00 -40.26
N MET A 92 5.41 17.01 -39.37
CA MET A 92 5.89 17.14 -37.98
C MET A 92 7.11 16.23 -37.76
N LEU A 93 8.18 16.80 -37.27
CA LEU A 93 9.38 16.07 -36.85
C LEU A 93 9.38 15.91 -35.33
N LYS A 94 9.37 14.67 -34.87
CA LYS A 94 9.42 14.34 -33.42
C LYS A 94 10.84 13.95 -33.03
N LEU A 95 11.46 14.73 -32.16
CA LEU A 95 12.82 14.49 -31.69
C LEU A 95 12.89 14.32 -30.17
N THR A 96 13.79 13.46 -29.70
CA THR A 96 14.18 13.43 -28.30
C THR A 96 15.15 14.58 -28.02
N VAL A 97 14.76 15.49 -27.14
CA VAL A 97 15.52 16.70 -26.81
C VAL A 97 16.22 16.63 -25.46
N ALA A 98 15.72 15.79 -24.54
CA ALA A 98 16.30 15.63 -23.21
C ALA A 98 15.93 14.28 -22.57
N HIS A 99 16.58 13.96 -21.46
CA HIS A 99 16.28 12.79 -20.62
C HIS A 99 15.99 13.19 -19.18
N PHE A 100 15.06 12.46 -18.56
CA PHE A 100 14.73 12.59 -17.15
C PHE A 100 15.62 11.73 -16.28
N PHE A 101 16.00 12.28 -15.15
CA PHE A 101 16.72 11.59 -14.08
C PHE A 101 15.96 11.78 -12.76
N SER A 102 16.20 10.88 -11.83
CA SER A 102 15.73 11.05 -10.46
C SER A 102 16.31 12.33 -9.83
N PRO A 103 15.80 12.79 -8.69
CA PRO A 103 16.39 13.91 -7.94
C PRO A 103 17.88 13.75 -7.66
N LYS A 104 18.36 12.52 -7.46
CA LYS A 104 19.79 12.22 -7.22
C LYS A 104 20.59 11.93 -8.49
N GLY A 105 19.98 12.10 -9.67
CA GLY A 105 20.63 11.88 -10.95
C GLY A 105 20.67 10.43 -11.41
N THR A 106 19.85 9.53 -10.85
CA THR A 106 19.73 8.15 -11.35
C THR A 106 18.96 8.15 -12.68
N PRO A 107 19.46 7.49 -13.75
CA PRO A 107 18.75 7.40 -15.01
C PRO A 107 17.41 6.69 -14.87
N ILE A 108 16.38 7.22 -15.53
CA ILE A 108 15.06 6.61 -15.65
C ILE A 108 14.89 5.90 -17.01
N HIS A 109 15.48 6.49 -18.06
CA HIS A 109 15.35 5.97 -19.42
C HIS A 109 15.94 4.55 -19.54
N ASN A 110 15.16 3.62 -20.08
CA ASN A 110 15.47 2.18 -20.20
C ASN A 110 15.81 1.46 -18.88
N VAL A 111 15.66 2.14 -17.75
CA VAL A 111 15.95 1.57 -16.41
C VAL A 111 14.70 1.38 -15.58
N GLY A 112 13.81 2.37 -15.58
CA GLY A 112 12.64 2.42 -14.74
C GLY A 112 12.97 2.58 -13.24
N VAL A 113 11.94 2.73 -12.44
CA VAL A 113 12.06 2.86 -10.98
C VAL A 113 11.72 1.52 -10.34
N LYS A 114 12.65 0.96 -9.57
CA LYS A 114 12.43 -0.29 -8.82
C LYS A 114 11.57 0.00 -7.58
N PRO A 115 10.48 -0.76 -7.31
CA PRO A 115 9.72 -0.59 -6.07
C PRO A 115 10.55 -0.97 -4.84
N ASP A 116 10.16 -0.48 -3.66
CA ASP A 116 10.75 -0.88 -2.38
C ASP A 116 10.26 -2.27 -1.96
N VAL A 117 8.97 -2.54 -2.21
CA VAL A 117 8.32 -3.81 -1.95
C VAL A 117 7.82 -4.41 -3.27
N PRO A 118 8.56 -5.36 -3.87
CA PRO A 118 8.10 -6.06 -5.06
C PRO A 118 6.84 -6.88 -4.78
N THR A 119 5.87 -6.82 -5.70
CA THR A 119 4.62 -7.59 -5.61
C THR A 119 4.37 -8.38 -6.89
N VAL A 120 3.49 -9.36 -6.80
CA VAL A 120 2.88 -9.99 -7.98
C VAL A 120 1.89 -9.01 -8.59
N VAL A 121 1.79 -8.98 -9.92
CA VAL A 121 0.84 -8.13 -10.67
C VAL A 121 -0.58 -8.27 -10.13
N GLY A 122 -1.24 -7.14 -9.88
CA GLY A 122 -2.58 -7.09 -9.31
C GLY A 122 -2.67 -7.34 -7.80
N LYS A 123 -1.51 -7.42 -7.10
CA LYS A 123 -1.46 -7.56 -5.63
C LYS A 123 -0.85 -6.35 -4.92
N GLU A 124 -0.61 -5.27 -5.63
CA GLU A 124 0.02 -4.05 -5.12
C GLU A 124 -0.79 -3.45 -3.96
N LEU A 125 -2.08 -3.20 -4.20
CA LEU A 125 -3.00 -2.63 -3.22
C LEU A 125 -3.16 -3.57 -2.01
N TYR A 126 -3.27 -4.87 -2.27
CA TYR A 126 -3.32 -5.88 -1.20
C TYR A 126 -2.11 -5.80 -0.28
N ALA A 127 -0.90 -5.82 -0.85
CA ALA A 127 0.34 -5.82 -0.07
C ALA A 127 0.51 -4.51 0.70
N ALA A 128 0.27 -3.38 0.05
CA ALA A 128 0.35 -2.06 0.65
C ALA A 128 -0.63 -1.88 1.81
N HIS A 129 -1.89 -2.30 1.63
CA HIS A 129 -2.93 -2.22 2.67
C HIS A 129 -2.63 -3.16 3.85
N ARG A 130 -2.19 -4.41 3.57
CA ARG A 130 -1.78 -5.35 4.61
C ARG A 130 -0.67 -4.75 5.49
N ASP A 131 0.40 -4.27 4.87
CA ASP A 131 1.56 -3.76 5.60
C ASP A 131 1.24 -2.46 6.34
N LEU A 132 0.32 -1.64 5.81
CA LEU A 132 -0.19 -0.46 6.50
C LEU A 132 -0.94 -0.85 7.78
N LEU A 133 -1.87 -1.80 7.70
CA LEU A 133 -2.66 -2.27 8.85
C LEU A 133 -1.76 -2.94 9.90
N ILE A 134 -0.89 -3.87 9.48
CA ILE A 134 0.03 -4.57 10.40
C ILE A 134 1.00 -3.58 11.06
N GLY A 135 1.46 -2.57 10.33
CA GLY A 135 2.33 -1.53 10.87
C GLY A 135 1.71 -0.71 12.02
N GLN A 136 0.37 -0.64 12.07
CA GLN A 136 -0.38 -0.02 13.17
C GLN A 136 -0.57 -0.94 14.39
N LEU A 137 -0.35 -2.25 14.22
CA LEU A 137 -0.56 -3.26 15.27
C LEU A 137 0.70 -3.53 16.09
N LYS A 138 1.39 -2.46 16.51
CA LYS A 138 2.58 -2.58 17.36
C LYS A 138 2.23 -3.29 18.66
N GLY A 139 2.99 -4.34 19.01
CA GLY A 139 2.78 -5.13 20.22
C GLY A 139 1.69 -6.19 20.12
N TYR A 140 0.97 -6.31 19.01
CA TYR A 140 0.03 -7.41 18.77
C TYR A 140 0.77 -8.70 18.43
N GLN A 141 0.17 -9.83 18.81
CA GLN A 141 0.66 -11.16 18.49
C GLN A 141 0.07 -11.66 17.18
N SER A 142 0.92 -12.16 16.27
CA SER A 142 0.44 -12.87 15.10
C SER A 142 -0.05 -14.28 15.49
N LEU A 143 -1.26 -14.63 15.05
CA LEU A 143 -1.81 -16.00 15.15
C LEU A 143 -1.53 -16.83 13.90
N GLY A 144 -0.67 -16.31 13.01
CA GLY A 144 -0.31 -16.97 11.78
C GLY A 144 -1.27 -16.69 10.63
N LYS A 145 -1.35 -17.65 9.69
CA LYS A 145 -2.14 -17.52 8.46
C LYS A 145 -3.06 -18.71 8.26
N LEU A 146 -4.36 -18.45 8.15
CA LEU A 146 -5.38 -19.44 7.78
C LEU A 146 -5.56 -19.43 6.26
N ARG A 147 -5.28 -20.55 5.62
CA ARG A 147 -5.45 -20.73 4.15
C ARG A 147 -6.70 -21.54 3.84
N ASN A 148 -7.26 -21.33 2.66
CA ASN A 148 -8.44 -22.05 2.14
C ASN A 148 -9.63 -22.01 3.09
N ALA A 149 -9.85 -20.89 3.79
CA ALA A 149 -10.98 -20.71 4.67
C ALA A 149 -12.30 -20.76 3.87
N PRO A 150 -13.33 -21.50 4.34
CA PRO A 150 -14.66 -21.39 3.77
C PRO A 150 -15.18 -19.94 3.82
N VAL A 151 -15.96 -19.54 2.82
CA VAL A 151 -16.49 -18.16 2.71
C VAL A 151 -17.51 -17.82 3.82
N ASP A 152 -18.12 -18.80 4.42
CA ASP A 152 -19.08 -18.70 5.53
C ASP A 152 -18.47 -19.01 6.90
N LYS A 153 -17.13 -19.03 6.98
CA LYS A 153 -16.39 -19.39 8.18
C LYS A 153 -16.73 -18.50 9.37
N THR A 154 -17.13 -19.11 10.47
CA THR A 154 -17.09 -18.52 11.81
C THR A 154 -15.70 -18.79 12.41
N PHE A 155 -15.00 -17.74 12.80
CA PHE A 155 -13.67 -17.87 13.42
C PHE A 155 -13.84 -18.11 14.92
N VAL A 156 -13.03 -19.01 15.47
CA VAL A 156 -13.04 -19.34 16.89
C VAL A 156 -11.63 -19.12 17.44
N VAL A 157 -11.51 -18.22 18.39
CA VAL A 157 -10.26 -17.96 19.09
C VAL A 157 -10.41 -18.47 20.53
N ARG A 158 -9.50 -19.37 20.94
CA ARG A 158 -9.49 -19.97 22.26
C ARG A 158 -8.51 -19.26 23.18
N PHE A 159 -8.96 -19.01 24.40
CA PHE A 159 -8.17 -18.37 25.45
C PHE A 159 -7.82 -19.39 26.53
N SER A 160 -6.67 -19.23 27.15
CA SER A 160 -6.21 -20.08 28.26
C SER A 160 -6.94 -19.84 29.58
N ARG A 161 -7.63 -18.69 29.68
CA ARG A 161 -8.43 -18.33 30.88
C ARG A 161 -9.88 -18.07 30.49
N PRO A 162 -10.85 -18.36 31.39
CA PRO A 162 -12.24 -17.98 31.19
C PRO A 162 -12.35 -16.44 31.02
N LEU A 163 -13.08 -16.02 30.01
CA LEU A 163 -13.33 -14.60 29.71
C LEU A 163 -14.49 -14.09 30.59
N ALA A 164 -14.43 -12.83 31.00
CA ALA A 164 -15.55 -12.14 31.61
C ALA A 164 -16.70 -12.00 30.57
N ASN A 165 -17.94 -12.16 31.05
CA ASN A 165 -19.14 -11.98 30.20
C ASN A 165 -19.41 -10.49 29.93
N THR A 166 -18.52 -9.88 29.17
CA THR A 166 -18.65 -8.49 28.72
C THR A 166 -18.85 -8.46 27.22
N ALA A 167 -19.53 -7.43 26.71
CA ALA A 167 -19.65 -7.20 25.28
C ALA A 167 -18.25 -7.09 24.67
N VAL A 168 -18.00 -7.86 23.64
CA VAL A 168 -16.73 -7.83 22.91
C VAL A 168 -16.83 -6.78 21.80
N SER A 169 -16.16 -5.67 22.00
CA SER A 169 -16.09 -4.58 21.00
C SER A 169 -14.70 -4.48 20.37
N GLY A 170 -14.62 -3.81 19.24
CA GLY A 170 -13.35 -3.48 18.58
C GLY A 170 -12.67 -4.63 17.82
N VAL A 171 -13.29 -5.82 17.73
CA VAL A 171 -12.84 -6.85 16.80
C VAL A 171 -13.12 -6.39 15.39
N LYS A 172 -12.11 -6.43 14.52
CA LYS A 172 -12.19 -5.95 13.16
C LYS A 172 -11.75 -7.00 12.16
N LEU A 173 -12.43 -7.03 11.02
CA LEU A 173 -12.07 -7.87 9.88
C LEU A 173 -11.92 -6.97 8.66
N TYR A 174 -10.74 -6.87 8.12
CA TYR A 174 -10.46 -6.08 6.92
C TYR A 174 -10.32 -6.99 5.72
N GLN A 175 -11.01 -6.70 4.62
CA GLN A 175 -10.64 -7.26 3.32
C GLN A 175 -9.38 -6.51 2.84
N LEU A 176 -8.31 -7.24 2.58
CA LEU A 176 -7.06 -6.62 2.15
C LEU A 176 -7.19 -6.09 0.71
N GLY A 177 -6.86 -4.81 0.53
CA GLY A 177 -7.14 -4.09 -0.70
C GLY A 177 -8.60 -3.62 -0.85
N GLY A 178 -9.43 -3.78 0.18
CA GLY A 178 -10.84 -3.41 0.22
C GLY A 178 -11.22 -2.67 1.52
N GLN A 179 -12.41 -2.95 2.02
CA GLN A 179 -13.00 -2.27 3.16
C GLN A 179 -13.04 -3.15 4.41
N GLU A 180 -13.42 -2.56 5.53
CA GLU A 180 -13.76 -3.29 6.75
C GLU A 180 -15.05 -4.09 6.54
N VAL A 181 -15.03 -5.35 6.96
CA VAL A 181 -16.17 -6.27 6.92
C VAL A 181 -16.80 -6.31 8.30
N ALA A 182 -18.10 -6.03 8.39
CA ALA A 182 -18.84 -6.09 9.65
C ALA A 182 -18.79 -7.51 10.23
N VAL A 183 -18.55 -7.59 11.53
CA VAL A 183 -18.51 -8.86 12.29
C VAL A 183 -19.33 -8.76 13.58
N THR A 184 -19.86 -9.89 14.01
CA THR A 184 -20.35 -10.08 15.38
C THR A 184 -19.34 -10.89 16.17
N ALA A 185 -19.11 -10.53 17.44
CA ALA A 185 -18.18 -11.22 18.31
C ALA A 185 -18.89 -11.60 19.62
N GLN A 186 -18.84 -12.89 19.99
CA GLN A 186 -19.55 -13.43 21.16
C GLN A 186 -18.66 -14.42 21.93
N ILE A 187 -18.76 -14.41 23.25
CA ILE A 187 -18.08 -15.39 24.09
C ILE A 187 -18.95 -16.65 24.19
N ARG A 188 -18.35 -17.81 23.91
CA ARG A 188 -18.97 -19.12 24.04
C ARG A 188 -18.16 -20.01 25.02
N ARG A 189 -18.84 -20.82 25.82
CA ARG A 189 -18.21 -21.76 26.77
C ARG A 189 -17.16 -21.11 27.68
N GLY A 190 -17.26 -19.80 27.88
CA GLY A 190 -16.38 -19.05 28.76
C GLY A 190 -14.96 -18.81 28.22
N THR A 191 -14.41 -19.65 27.35
CA THR A 191 -13.03 -19.57 26.86
C THR A 191 -12.92 -19.36 25.35
N GLU A 192 -14.02 -19.32 24.63
CA GLU A 192 -14.03 -19.19 23.16
C GLU A 192 -14.63 -17.85 22.76
N LEU A 193 -13.91 -17.11 21.91
CA LEU A 193 -14.43 -15.96 21.19
C LEU A 193 -14.82 -16.39 19.78
N LEU A 194 -16.14 -16.36 19.50
CA LEU A 194 -16.69 -16.60 18.17
C LEU A 194 -16.79 -15.28 17.45
N ILE A 195 -16.24 -15.23 16.24
CA ILE A 195 -16.28 -14.06 15.36
C ILE A 195 -16.93 -14.49 14.05
N LYS A 196 -18.11 -13.94 13.78
CA LYS A 196 -18.89 -14.26 12.57
C LYS A 196 -19.00 -13.04 11.68
N PRO A 197 -18.51 -13.10 10.43
CA PRO A 197 -18.78 -12.07 9.44
C PRO A 197 -20.30 -11.92 9.20
N ALA A 198 -20.75 -10.68 9.01
CA ALA A 198 -22.17 -10.38 8.77
C ALA A 198 -22.66 -10.92 7.42
N ALA A 199 -21.74 -11.06 6.44
CA ALA A 199 -22.02 -11.66 5.13
C ALA A 199 -20.95 -12.70 4.79
N LYS A 200 -21.22 -13.53 3.78
CA LYS A 200 -20.20 -14.45 3.23
C LYS A 200 -19.02 -13.67 2.70
N LEU A 201 -17.82 -14.15 3.01
CA LEU A 201 -16.58 -13.57 2.50
C LEU A 201 -16.44 -13.84 0.99
N ALA A 202 -15.77 -12.96 0.27
CA ALA A 202 -15.52 -13.16 -1.14
C ALA A 202 -14.50 -14.31 -1.37
N LYS A 203 -14.71 -15.09 -2.44
CA LYS A 203 -13.84 -16.22 -2.81
C LYS A 203 -12.45 -15.74 -3.23
N GLY A 204 -11.41 -16.49 -2.87
CA GLY A 204 -10.02 -16.22 -3.26
C GLY A 204 -9.43 -14.92 -2.71
N GLN A 205 -10.14 -14.25 -1.79
CA GLN A 205 -9.71 -12.99 -1.21
C GLN A 205 -8.95 -13.20 0.10
N SER A 206 -8.22 -12.19 0.49
CA SER A 206 -7.45 -12.20 1.72
C SER A 206 -7.98 -11.16 2.69
N TYR A 207 -7.93 -11.51 3.96
CA TYR A 207 -8.46 -10.70 5.07
C TYR A 207 -7.46 -10.63 6.21
N LEU A 208 -7.57 -9.59 7.03
CA LEU A 208 -6.86 -9.44 8.28
C LEU A 208 -7.90 -9.36 9.41
N LEU A 209 -7.91 -10.36 10.28
CA LEU A 209 -8.69 -10.35 11.52
C LEU A 209 -7.84 -9.72 12.62
N VAL A 210 -8.39 -8.73 13.32
CA VAL A 210 -7.72 -8.01 14.40
C VAL A 210 -8.57 -8.12 15.67
N ILE A 211 -7.96 -8.56 16.76
CA ILE A 211 -8.56 -8.68 18.09
C ILE A 211 -7.81 -7.74 19.03
N PRO A 212 -8.42 -6.63 19.47
CA PRO A 212 -7.76 -5.67 20.34
C PRO A 212 -7.55 -6.23 21.75
N PRO A 213 -6.61 -5.69 22.55
CA PRO A 213 -6.33 -6.17 23.90
C PRO A 213 -7.33 -5.65 24.96
N VAL A 214 -8.62 -5.64 24.60
CA VAL A 214 -9.70 -5.11 25.48
C VAL A 214 -10.37 -6.19 26.33
N LEU A 215 -10.05 -7.46 26.08
CA LEU A 215 -10.66 -8.59 26.80
C LEU A 215 -10.04 -8.75 28.17
N LYS A 216 -10.90 -9.14 29.16
CA LYS A 216 -10.48 -9.51 30.51
C LYS A 216 -10.94 -10.90 30.80
N SER A 217 -10.18 -11.61 31.63
CA SER A 217 -10.63 -12.89 32.23
C SER A 217 -11.63 -12.65 33.36
N LYS A 218 -12.34 -13.70 33.79
CA LYS A 218 -13.31 -13.63 34.89
C LYS A 218 -12.67 -13.15 36.19
N ASP A 219 -11.41 -13.45 36.42
CA ASP A 219 -10.59 -13.02 37.55
C ASP A 219 -10.00 -11.61 37.38
N GLY A 220 -10.47 -10.85 36.38
CA GLY A 220 -10.11 -9.44 36.16
C GLY A 220 -8.78 -9.21 35.46
N VAL A 221 -8.05 -10.25 35.08
CA VAL A 221 -6.74 -10.09 34.37
C VAL A 221 -6.96 -9.63 32.93
N ALA A 222 -6.40 -8.49 32.59
CA ALA A 222 -6.48 -7.94 31.25
C ALA A 222 -5.63 -8.72 30.24
N MET A 223 -6.07 -8.78 28.99
CA MET A 223 -5.30 -9.31 27.88
C MET A 223 -4.05 -8.42 27.66
N LYS A 224 -2.86 -9.01 27.76
CA LYS A 224 -1.60 -8.25 27.66
C LYS A 224 -1.30 -7.69 26.27
N LYS A 225 -1.72 -8.40 25.24
CA LYS A 225 -1.46 -8.05 23.82
C LYS A 225 -2.69 -8.34 22.99
N GLY A 226 -2.99 -7.48 22.03
CA GLY A 226 -3.91 -7.81 20.96
C GLY A 226 -3.38 -8.93 20.08
N ALA A 227 -4.22 -9.44 19.20
CA ALA A 227 -3.82 -10.49 18.26
C ALA A 227 -4.33 -10.16 16.84
N TYR A 228 -3.65 -10.69 15.84
CA TYR A 228 -4.13 -10.62 14.45
C TYR A 228 -3.86 -11.93 13.72
N MET A 229 -4.68 -12.21 12.71
CA MET A 229 -4.54 -13.38 11.84
C MET A 229 -4.79 -12.99 10.39
N GLU A 230 -3.88 -13.41 9.50
CA GLU A 230 -4.13 -13.34 8.07
C GLU A 230 -5.01 -14.52 7.64
N ILE A 231 -6.01 -14.24 6.81
CA ILE A 231 -6.97 -15.24 6.32
C ILE A 231 -6.99 -15.16 4.80
N GLN A 232 -6.95 -16.31 4.15
CA GLN A 232 -7.20 -16.44 2.72
C GLN A 232 -8.35 -17.39 2.50
N THR A 233 -9.42 -16.93 1.85
CA THR A 233 -10.57 -17.77 1.50
C THR A 233 -10.25 -18.70 0.33
N ALA A 234 -10.95 -19.81 0.24
CA ALA A 234 -10.85 -20.70 -0.90
C ALA A 234 -11.24 -20.01 -2.21
N ALA A 235 -10.51 -20.27 -3.28
CA ALA A 235 -10.79 -19.73 -4.61
C ALA A 235 -11.98 -20.40 -5.28
N SER A 236 -12.20 -21.70 -5.03
CA SER A 236 -13.35 -22.48 -5.45
C SER A 236 -14.06 -23.06 -4.22
N THR A 237 -15.37 -23.17 -4.27
CA THR A 237 -16.13 -24.08 -3.38
C THR A 237 -15.90 -25.48 -3.88
N LYS A 238 -15.24 -26.34 -3.08
CA LYS A 238 -15.41 -27.78 -3.27
C LYS A 238 -16.85 -28.15 -2.94
#